data_34f41c18a4465637df142a0c1786baeb
#
_entry.id   34f41c18a4465637df142a0c1786baeb
#
_cell.length_a   1.000
_cell.length_b   1.000
_cell.length_c   1.000
_cell.angle_alpha   90.00
_cell.angle_beta   90.00
_cell.angle_gamma   90.00
#
_symmetry.space_group_name_H-M   'P 1'
#
loop_
_entity.id
_entity.type
_entity.pdbx_description
1 polymer ?
#
loop_
_entity_poly.entity_id
_entity_poly.type
_entity_poly.pdbx_seq_one_letter_code
_entity_poly.pdbx_strand_id
1 'polypeptide(L)'
;GTTQSCGCLKKENALTHGGSQTRLYRIWHGIIRRTEDSKRKEYANYGGRGIRMCQEWRNDFAAFREWALNNGYSDDLSIDRIDNNGDYTPSNCRWVSKYEQANNRTDTRYLTLNGITKSVREWADETGIPYARLKKRMRLGWPDEKVLCTK
;
A
#
# COMPACT_ATOMS: atom_id res chain seq x y z
N GLY A 1 -27.60 -4.71 -46.75
CA GLY A 1 -27.10 -5.47 -45.64
C GLY A 1 -27.20 -4.68 -44.36
N THR A 2 -28.20 -4.95 -43.50
CA THR A 2 -28.37 -4.35 -42.18
C THR A 2 -27.48 -5.10 -41.22
N THR A 3 -26.39 -4.47 -40.78
CA THR A 3 -25.63 -4.95 -39.65
C THR A 3 -26.42 -4.70 -38.36
N GLN A 4 -27.13 -5.69 -37.88
CA GLN A 4 -27.69 -5.71 -36.55
C GLN A 4 -26.49 -5.78 -35.55
N SER A 5 -26.18 -4.66 -34.93
CA SER A 5 -25.35 -4.61 -33.75
C SER A 5 -26.14 -5.25 -32.60
N CYS A 6 -25.98 -6.53 -32.44
CA CYS A 6 -26.52 -7.22 -31.27
C CYS A 6 -25.76 -6.71 -30.05
N GLY A 7 -26.49 -6.20 -29.06
CA GLY A 7 -25.93 -5.68 -27.80
C GLY A 7 -25.17 -6.70 -26.96
N CYS A 8 -24.94 -7.90 -27.46
CA CYS A 8 -24.19 -8.99 -26.83
C CYS A 8 -22.72 -8.64 -26.61
N LEU A 9 -22.05 -8.00 -27.57
CA LEU A 9 -20.65 -7.61 -27.47
C LEU A 9 -20.41 -6.59 -26.31
N LYS A 10 -21.36 -5.70 -26.03
CA LYS A 10 -21.29 -4.81 -24.86
C LYS A 10 -21.51 -5.56 -23.55
N LYS A 11 -22.32 -6.62 -23.53
CA LYS A 11 -22.53 -7.47 -22.36
C LYS A 11 -21.35 -8.42 -22.10
N GLU A 12 -20.74 -8.97 -23.15
CA GLU A 12 -19.56 -9.84 -23.02
C GLU A 12 -18.36 -9.07 -22.52
N ASN A 13 -18.09 -7.86 -23.03
CA ASN A 13 -17.04 -6.99 -22.50
C ASN A 13 -17.33 -6.45 -21.08
N ALA A 14 -18.60 -6.37 -20.66
CA ALA A 14 -18.99 -6.00 -19.31
C ALA A 14 -18.93 -7.19 -18.32
N LEU A 15 -19.00 -8.43 -18.82
CA LEU A 15 -18.95 -9.67 -18.04
C LEU A 15 -17.53 -10.21 -17.82
N THR A 16 -16.51 -9.64 -18.50
CA THR A 16 -15.13 -10.14 -18.47
C THR A 16 -14.47 -10.04 -17.09
N HIS A 17 -15.06 -9.34 -16.13
CA HIS A 17 -14.39 -9.15 -14.84
C HIS A 17 -15.23 -9.50 -13.62
N GLY A 18 -16.21 -10.31 -13.65
CA GLY A 18 -17.04 -10.77 -12.50
C GLY A 18 -16.68 -10.28 -11.08
N GLY A 19 -15.72 -9.38 -10.97
CA GLY A 19 -15.09 -8.86 -9.78
C GLY A 19 -15.26 -7.38 -9.50
N SER A 20 -16.05 -6.63 -10.29
CA SER A 20 -16.19 -5.16 -10.17
C SER A 20 -16.66 -4.69 -8.78
N GLN A 21 -17.30 -5.56 -8.00
CA GLN A 21 -17.72 -5.30 -6.63
C GLN A 21 -16.77 -5.86 -5.57
N THR A 22 -15.75 -6.62 -5.96
CA THR A 22 -14.82 -7.21 -5.02
C THR A 22 -13.88 -6.17 -4.40
N ARG A 23 -13.40 -6.45 -3.18
CA ARG A 23 -12.38 -5.62 -2.54
C ARG A 23 -11.13 -5.52 -3.41
N LEU A 24 -10.71 -6.61 -4.04
CA LEU A 24 -9.52 -6.68 -4.88
C LEU A 24 -9.63 -5.77 -6.11
N TYR A 25 -10.81 -5.72 -6.76
CA TYR A 25 -11.07 -4.79 -7.85
C TYR A 25 -10.98 -3.33 -7.39
N ARG A 26 -11.52 -3.03 -6.22
CA ARG A 26 -11.43 -1.67 -5.64
C ARG A 26 -9.98 -1.26 -5.36
N ILE A 27 -9.14 -2.20 -4.89
CA ILE A 27 -7.70 -1.98 -4.69
C ILE A 27 -7.02 -1.67 -6.03
N TRP A 28 -7.21 -2.52 -7.03
CA TRP A 28 -6.67 -2.36 -8.38
C TRP A 28 -7.06 -1.01 -9.00
N HIS A 29 -8.34 -0.70 -9.00
CA HIS A 29 -8.85 0.57 -9.51
C HIS A 29 -8.34 1.77 -8.70
N GLY A 30 -8.16 1.60 -7.40
CA GLY A 30 -7.56 2.59 -6.52
C GLY A 30 -6.10 2.89 -6.87
N ILE A 31 -5.31 1.88 -7.29
CA ILE A 31 -3.93 2.08 -7.76
C ILE A 31 -3.95 2.90 -9.05
N ILE A 32 -4.75 2.53 -10.04
CA ILE A 32 -4.88 3.28 -11.30
C ILE A 32 -5.22 4.75 -11.02
N ARG A 33 -6.21 5.00 -10.17
CA ARG A 33 -6.64 6.37 -9.87
C ARG A 33 -5.56 7.22 -9.22
N ARG A 34 -4.79 6.69 -8.28
CA ARG A 34 -3.71 7.46 -7.61
C ARG A 34 -2.46 7.64 -8.47
N THR A 35 -2.27 6.80 -9.49
CA THR A 35 -1.13 6.90 -10.41
C THR A 35 -1.42 7.69 -11.67
N GLU A 36 -2.69 7.87 -12.06
CA GLU A 36 -3.06 8.48 -13.35
C GLU A 36 -4.00 9.68 -13.23
N ASP A 37 -4.84 9.77 -12.19
CA ASP A 37 -5.82 10.84 -12.04
C ASP A 37 -5.22 12.06 -11.31
N SER A 38 -4.74 13.03 -12.08
CA SER A 38 -4.11 14.25 -11.55
C SER A 38 -5.04 15.15 -10.70
N LYS A 39 -6.35 14.92 -10.74
CA LYS A 39 -7.32 15.65 -9.92
C LYS A 39 -7.42 15.08 -8.49
N ARG A 40 -6.84 13.92 -8.26
CA ARG A 40 -6.83 13.28 -6.94
C ARG A 40 -5.78 13.91 -6.02
N LYS A 41 -6.17 14.10 -4.75
CA LYS A 41 -5.25 14.57 -3.71
C LYS A 41 -4.02 13.68 -3.55
N GLU A 42 -4.23 12.38 -3.66
CA GLU A 42 -3.17 11.38 -3.53
C GLU A 42 -2.19 11.37 -4.70
N TYR A 43 -2.60 11.88 -5.88
CA TYR A 43 -1.78 11.87 -7.10
C TYR A 43 -0.39 12.47 -6.90
N ALA A 44 -0.29 13.57 -6.14
CA ALA A 44 0.98 14.23 -5.85
C ALA A 44 2.01 13.29 -5.19
N ASN A 45 1.55 12.29 -4.43
CA ASN A 45 2.41 11.33 -3.74
C ASN A 45 2.68 10.05 -4.56
N TYR A 46 2.03 9.87 -5.72
CA TYR A 46 2.15 8.68 -6.57
C TYR A 46 2.44 9.07 -8.02
N GLY A 47 1.42 9.27 -8.85
CA GLY A 47 1.58 9.61 -10.25
C GLY A 47 2.37 10.90 -10.49
N GLY A 48 2.20 11.89 -9.62
CA GLY A 48 2.97 13.16 -9.65
C GLY A 48 4.46 12.97 -9.35
N ARG A 49 4.84 11.87 -8.69
CA ARG A 49 6.25 11.46 -8.48
C ARG A 49 6.78 10.53 -9.57
N GLY A 50 5.99 10.23 -10.59
CA GLY A 50 6.36 9.32 -11.66
C GLY A 50 6.03 7.85 -11.41
N ILE A 51 5.43 7.51 -10.25
CA ILE A 51 5.05 6.13 -9.91
C ILE A 51 3.90 5.68 -10.81
N ARG A 52 4.03 4.50 -11.41
CA ARG A 52 3.08 3.90 -12.35
C ARG A 52 2.66 2.51 -11.90
N MET A 53 1.66 1.97 -12.57
CA MET A 53 1.31 0.56 -12.53
C MET A 53 1.90 -0.11 -13.77
N CYS A 54 2.46 -1.32 -13.62
CA CYS A 54 2.98 -2.06 -14.78
C CYS A 54 1.86 -2.28 -15.82
N GLN A 55 2.23 -2.34 -17.09
CA GLN A 55 1.32 -2.42 -18.23
C GLN A 55 0.40 -3.63 -18.14
N GLU A 56 0.92 -4.76 -17.71
CA GLU A 56 0.19 -6.01 -17.56
C GLU A 56 -1.02 -5.82 -16.63
N TRP A 57 -0.78 -5.34 -15.41
CA TRP A 57 -1.84 -5.11 -14.43
C TRP A 57 -2.73 -3.92 -14.81
N ARG A 58 -2.15 -2.91 -15.48
CA ARG A 58 -2.89 -1.72 -15.91
C ARG A 58 -4.01 -2.07 -16.88
N ASN A 59 -3.73 -2.99 -17.81
CA ASN A 59 -4.61 -3.36 -18.90
C ASN A 59 -5.51 -4.54 -18.55
N ASP A 60 -5.13 -5.38 -17.60
CA ASP A 60 -5.84 -6.59 -17.25
C ASP A 60 -5.97 -6.80 -15.73
N PHE A 61 -7.21 -6.66 -15.26
CA PHE A 61 -7.54 -6.98 -13.86
C PHE A 61 -7.35 -8.47 -13.54
N ALA A 62 -7.54 -9.36 -14.51
CA ALA A 62 -7.38 -10.79 -14.28
C ALA A 62 -5.92 -11.13 -13.93
N ALA A 63 -4.95 -10.55 -14.63
CA ALA A 63 -3.53 -10.69 -14.32
C ALA A 63 -3.18 -10.17 -12.90
N PHE A 64 -3.70 -9.01 -12.53
CA PHE A 64 -3.53 -8.48 -11.16
C PHE A 64 -4.17 -9.40 -10.11
N ARG A 65 -5.37 -9.91 -10.37
CA ARG A 65 -6.08 -10.82 -9.46
C ARG A 65 -5.34 -12.14 -9.29
N GLU A 66 -4.85 -12.73 -10.37
CA GLU A 66 -4.09 -13.96 -10.34
C GLU A 66 -2.82 -13.81 -9.50
N TRP A 67 -2.05 -12.74 -9.76
CA TRP A 67 -0.88 -12.43 -8.94
C TRP A 67 -1.27 -12.28 -7.47
N ALA A 68 -2.31 -11.54 -7.15
CA ALA A 68 -2.73 -11.28 -5.78
C ALA A 68 -3.04 -12.57 -5.03
N LEU A 69 -3.81 -13.48 -5.64
CA LEU A 69 -4.19 -14.76 -5.03
C LEU A 69 -2.97 -15.67 -4.83
N ASN A 70 -2.04 -15.70 -5.79
CA ASN A 70 -0.83 -16.52 -5.72
C ASN A 70 0.20 -15.96 -4.73
N ASN A 71 0.11 -14.68 -4.34
CA ASN A 71 1.03 -14.02 -3.42
C ASN A 71 0.42 -13.69 -2.05
N GLY A 72 -0.59 -14.45 -1.62
CA GLY A 72 -1.09 -14.42 -0.25
C GLY A 72 -2.10 -13.29 0.04
N TYR A 73 -2.89 -12.87 -0.96
CA TYR A 73 -3.99 -11.94 -0.73
C TYR A 73 -4.97 -12.47 0.31
N SER A 74 -5.34 -11.63 1.26
CA SER A 74 -6.45 -11.82 2.19
C SER A 74 -7.19 -10.49 2.39
N ASP A 75 -8.46 -10.54 2.80
CA ASP A 75 -9.31 -9.35 2.91
C ASP A 75 -8.90 -8.39 4.05
N ASP A 76 -8.10 -8.83 4.99
CA ASP A 76 -7.52 -8.03 6.07
C ASP A 76 -6.19 -7.36 5.71
N LEU A 77 -5.54 -7.83 4.61
CA LEU A 77 -4.25 -7.31 4.16
C LEU A 77 -4.40 -6.10 3.22
N SER A 78 -3.35 -5.33 3.14
CA SER A 78 -3.23 -4.18 2.23
C SER A 78 -2.05 -4.37 1.28
N ILE A 79 -2.18 -3.89 0.04
CA ILE A 79 -1.06 -3.88 -0.89
C ILE A 79 -0.05 -2.81 -0.47
N ASP A 80 1.21 -3.19 -0.42
CA ASP A 80 2.34 -2.34 -0.07
C ASP A 80 3.44 -2.49 -1.13
N ARG A 81 4.24 -1.44 -1.37
CA ARG A 81 5.41 -1.49 -2.24
C ARG A 81 6.65 -1.65 -1.38
N ILE A 82 7.52 -2.58 -1.75
CA ILE A 82 8.79 -2.85 -1.07
C ILE A 82 9.67 -1.61 -1.17
N ASP A 83 9.86 -1.08 -2.39
CA ASP A 83 10.43 0.23 -2.63
C ASP A 83 9.32 1.26 -2.85
N ASN A 84 9.18 2.20 -1.93
CA ASN A 84 8.18 3.27 -1.98
C ASN A 84 8.38 4.26 -3.15
N ASN A 85 9.53 4.27 -3.80
CA ASN A 85 9.83 5.08 -4.96
C ASN A 85 9.61 4.32 -6.27
N GLY A 86 9.52 3.00 -6.21
CA GLY A 86 9.30 2.13 -7.35
C GLY A 86 7.82 2.01 -7.76
N ASP A 87 7.60 1.43 -8.92
CA ASP A 87 6.30 1.21 -9.52
C ASP A 87 5.52 0.07 -8.85
N TYR A 88 4.22 -0.01 -9.14
CA TYR A 88 3.39 -1.17 -8.82
C TYR A 88 3.67 -2.28 -9.82
N THR A 89 4.52 -3.22 -9.44
CA THR A 89 4.92 -4.39 -10.23
C THR A 89 4.83 -5.66 -9.36
N PRO A 90 4.74 -6.85 -9.97
CA PRO A 90 4.77 -8.12 -9.24
C PRO A 90 5.96 -8.27 -8.29
N SER A 91 7.13 -7.77 -8.70
CA SER A 91 8.38 -7.87 -7.92
C SER A 91 8.50 -6.81 -6.82
N ASN A 92 7.77 -5.70 -6.93
CA ASN A 92 7.84 -4.59 -5.97
C ASN A 92 6.61 -4.50 -5.05
N CYS A 93 5.63 -5.37 -5.23
CA CYS A 93 4.41 -5.37 -4.41
C CYS A 93 4.34 -6.61 -3.50
N ARG A 94 3.74 -6.41 -2.35
CA ARG A 94 3.44 -7.47 -1.36
C ARG A 94 2.16 -7.17 -0.61
N TRP A 95 1.61 -8.17 0.05
CA TRP A 95 0.49 -8.01 0.96
C TRP A 95 1.00 -7.93 2.40
N VAL A 96 0.57 -6.91 3.12
CA VAL A 96 0.99 -6.64 4.49
C VAL A 96 -0.21 -6.34 5.37
N SER A 97 -0.06 -6.62 6.66
CA SER A 97 -1.05 -6.22 7.65
C SER A 97 -1.11 -4.68 7.78
N LYS A 98 -2.20 -4.17 8.32
CA LYS A 98 -2.32 -2.73 8.65
C LYS A 98 -1.22 -2.28 9.62
N TYR A 99 -0.76 -3.19 10.48
CA TYR A 99 0.33 -2.91 11.42
C TYR A 99 1.66 -2.71 10.69
N GLU A 100 2.02 -3.63 9.79
CA GLU A 100 3.24 -3.53 8.98
C GLU A 100 3.21 -2.30 8.06
N GLN A 101 2.07 -2.03 7.41
CA GLN A 101 1.91 -0.84 6.57
C GLN A 101 2.06 0.46 7.36
N ALA A 102 1.57 0.52 8.61
CA ALA A 102 1.74 1.69 9.47
C ALA A 102 3.21 1.92 9.86
N ASN A 103 4.02 0.86 9.95
CA ASN A 103 5.45 0.95 10.27
C ASN A 103 6.31 1.28 9.03
N ASN A 104 5.85 0.95 7.81
CA ASN A 104 6.57 1.20 6.55
C ASN A 104 6.30 2.58 5.93
N ARG A 105 5.59 3.47 6.62
CA ARG A 105 5.34 4.83 6.10
C ARG A 105 6.62 5.65 6.06
N THR A 106 6.74 6.52 5.06
CA THR A 106 7.87 7.45 4.91
C THR A 106 8.07 8.41 6.09
N ASP A 107 7.02 8.62 6.90
CA ASP A 107 7.07 9.41 8.13
C ASP A 107 7.33 8.58 9.40
N THR A 108 7.61 7.27 9.26
CA THR A 108 7.96 6.41 10.40
C THR A 108 9.28 6.86 10.99
N ARG A 109 9.25 7.16 12.29
CA ARG A 109 10.44 7.52 13.03
C ARG A 109 11.07 6.29 13.65
N TYR A 110 12.38 6.25 13.61
CA TYR A 110 13.21 5.19 14.15
C TYR A 110 14.01 5.72 15.35
N LEU A 111 14.31 4.84 16.29
CA LEU A 111 15.19 5.10 17.43
C LEU A 111 16.26 4.01 17.47
N THR A 112 17.46 4.37 17.89
CA THR A 112 18.58 3.45 18.00
C THR A 112 19.01 3.30 19.46
N LEU A 113 19.05 2.07 19.96
CA LEU A 113 19.58 1.75 21.29
C LEU A 113 20.54 0.56 21.19
N ASN A 114 21.76 0.70 21.72
CA ASN A 114 22.78 -0.35 21.68
C ASN A 114 23.08 -0.90 20.27
N GLY A 115 23.04 -0.04 19.25
CA GLY A 115 23.26 -0.42 17.86
C GLY A 115 22.05 -1.06 17.16
N ILE A 116 20.94 -1.25 17.86
CA ILE A 116 19.70 -1.81 17.30
C ILE A 116 18.76 -0.67 16.93
N THR A 117 18.41 -0.57 15.64
CA THR A 117 17.46 0.45 15.14
C THR A 117 16.11 -0.19 14.87
N LYS A 118 15.07 0.35 15.53
CA LYS A 118 13.67 -0.09 15.35
C LYS A 118 12.74 1.13 15.25
N SER A 119 11.56 0.94 14.68
CA SER A 119 10.53 1.99 14.71
C SER A 119 10.08 2.29 16.15
N VAL A 120 9.58 3.50 16.37
CA VAL A 120 9.03 3.89 17.68
C VAL A 120 7.91 2.95 18.14
N ARG A 121 7.18 2.35 17.21
CA ARG A 121 6.12 1.38 17.51
C ARG A 121 6.70 0.07 18.01
N GLU A 122 7.69 -0.48 17.32
CA GLU A 122 8.36 -1.72 17.73
C GLU A 122 9.03 -1.57 19.11
N TRP A 123 9.66 -0.41 19.36
CA TRP A 123 10.19 -0.11 20.67
C TRP A 123 9.11 -0.01 21.75
N ALA A 124 7.94 0.56 21.44
CA ALA A 124 6.83 0.62 22.38
C ALA A 124 6.34 -0.77 22.76
N ASP A 125 6.21 -1.67 21.79
CA ASP A 125 5.74 -3.04 21.99
C ASP A 125 6.77 -3.87 22.79
N GLU A 126 8.07 -3.68 22.55
CA GLU A 126 9.15 -4.42 23.19
C GLU A 126 9.41 -3.92 24.64
N THR A 127 9.42 -2.60 24.84
CA THR A 127 9.74 -2.00 26.14
C THR A 127 8.52 -1.86 27.07
N GLY A 128 7.31 -2.02 26.51
CA GLY A 128 6.06 -1.74 27.23
C GLY A 128 5.80 -0.26 27.51
N ILE A 129 6.66 0.64 27.00
CA ILE A 129 6.45 2.08 27.14
C ILE A 129 5.37 2.53 26.15
N PRO A 130 4.29 3.18 26.62
CA PRO A 130 3.24 3.64 25.71
C PRO A 130 3.79 4.50 24.56
N TYR A 131 3.40 4.18 23.32
CA TYR A 131 3.82 4.87 22.10
C TYR A 131 3.68 6.41 22.21
N ALA A 132 2.58 6.88 22.80
CA ALA A 132 2.36 8.31 23.02
C ALA A 132 3.44 8.96 23.92
N ARG A 133 3.94 8.19 24.92
CA ARG A 133 5.01 8.65 25.80
C ARG A 133 6.34 8.76 25.06
N LEU A 134 6.69 7.77 24.25
CA LEU A 134 7.87 7.82 23.38
C LEU A 134 7.82 9.02 22.43
N LYS A 135 6.71 9.21 21.74
CA LYS A 135 6.51 10.38 20.87
C LYS A 135 6.63 11.72 21.61
N LYS A 136 6.11 11.81 22.82
CA LYS A 136 6.24 13.02 23.65
C LYS A 136 7.71 13.31 23.97
N ARG A 137 8.47 12.30 24.41
CA ARG A 137 9.90 12.43 24.75
C ARG A 137 10.73 12.86 23.52
N MET A 138 10.48 12.25 22.35
CA MET A 138 11.11 12.65 21.09
C MET A 138 10.83 14.10 20.71
N ARG A 139 9.57 14.55 20.88
CA ARG A 139 9.20 15.94 20.61
C ARG A 139 9.88 16.93 21.54
N LEU A 140 10.24 16.49 22.74
CA LEU A 140 11.01 17.27 23.72
C LEU A 140 12.52 17.27 23.42
N GLY A 141 12.96 16.60 22.34
CA GLY A 141 14.36 16.56 21.92
C GLY A 141 15.25 15.64 22.76
N TRP A 142 14.66 14.65 23.45
CA TRP A 142 15.46 13.70 24.22
C TRP A 142 16.28 12.79 23.28
N PRO A 143 17.54 12.46 23.66
CA PRO A 143 18.32 11.47 22.91
C PRO A 143 17.66 10.08 23.02
N ASP A 144 17.87 9.22 22.02
CA ASP A 144 17.19 7.93 21.84
C ASP A 144 17.27 7.04 23.10
N GLU A 145 18.44 6.98 23.73
CA GLU A 145 18.65 6.24 24.97
C GLU A 145 17.71 6.70 26.09
N LYS A 146 17.54 8.02 26.21
CA LYS A 146 16.68 8.62 27.22
C LYS A 146 15.19 8.50 26.88
N VAL A 147 14.86 8.51 25.56
CA VAL A 147 13.51 8.24 25.07
C VAL A 147 13.06 6.86 25.49
N LEU A 148 13.93 5.86 25.39
CA LEU A 148 13.68 4.44 25.67
C LEU A 148 13.89 4.03 27.13
N CYS A 149 14.31 4.95 28.00
CA CYS A 149 14.47 4.66 29.40
C CYS A 149 13.12 4.43 30.09
N THR A 150 13.00 3.33 30.85
CA THR A 150 11.76 2.93 31.55
C THR A 150 11.52 3.70 32.86
N LYS A 151 12.50 4.44 33.35
CA LYS A 151 12.41 5.25 34.59
C LYS A 151 11.90 6.66 34.35
#